data_91b2a60f461d35887c729587bc2c549f
#
_entry.id   91b2a60f461d35887c729587bc2c549f
#
_cell.length_a   1.000
_cell.length_b   1.000
_cell.length_c   1.000
_cell.angle_alpha   90.00
_cell.angle_beta   90.00
_cell.angle_gamma   90.00
#
_symmetry.space_group_name_H-M   'P 1'
#
loop_
_entity.id
_entity.type
_entity.pdbx_description
1 polymer ?
#
loop_
_entity_poly.entity_id
_entity_poly.type
_entity_poly.pdbx_seq_one_letter_code
_entity_poly.pdbx_strand_id
1 'polypeptide(L)'
;MNYIIKNKIYNIDYNITDSVIYLNHIFIYYEYRGKGFSKRIIDNLQKKYLMPIILECWSTLVGFYNKLGFYQTFNISEDGYIEMKRTAM
;
A
#
# COMPACT_ATOMS: atom_id res chain seq x y z
N MET A 1 -13.80 -5.68 -5.29
CA MET A 1 -13.43 -5.61 -6.73
C MET A 1 -11.93 -5.35 -6.85
N ASN A 2 -11.27 -6.10 -7.70
CA ASN A 2 -9.82 -6.00 -7.87
C ASN A 2 -9.44 -5.06 -9.01
N TYR A 3 -8.46 -4.21 -8.78
CA TYR A 3 -7.96 -3.25 -9.76
C TYR A 3 -6.46 -3.46 -9.95
N ILE A 4 -6.04 -3.54 -11.21
CA ILE A 4 -4.63 -3.66 -11.58
C ILE A 4 -4.31 -2.52 -12.53
N ILE A 5 -3.32 -1.70 -12.17
CA ILE A 5 -2.86 -0.59 -13.00
C ILE A 5 -1.38 -0.83 -13.31
N LYS A 6 -1.04 -0.82 -14.60
CA LYS A 6 0.34 -0.98 -15.07
C LYS A 6 0.66 0.13 -16.05
N ASN A 7 1.78 0.80 -15.82
CA ASN A 7 2.27 1.84 -16.74
C ASN A 7 3.80 1.88 -16.74
N LYS A 8 4.39 2.91 -17.34
CA LYS A 8 5.85 3.05 -17.45
C LYS A 8 6.55 3.31 -16.12
N ILE A 9 5.83 3.81 -15.13
CA ILE A 9 6.39 4.28 -13.85
C ILE A 9 6.16 3.27 -12.76
N TYR A 10 4.97 2.65 -12.71
CA TYR A 10 4.61 1.76 -11.61
C TYR A 10 3.59 0.70 -12.02
N ASN A 11 3.52 -0.34 -11.18
CA ASN A 11 2.42 -1.30 -11.17
C ASN A 11 1.77 -1.25 -9.80
N ILE A 12 0.46 -1.30 -9.75
CA ILE A 12 -0.29 -1.37 -8.50
C ILE A 12 -1.45 -2.36 -8.65
N ASP A 13 -1.69 -3.12 -7.60
CA ASP A 13 -2.78 -4.11 -7.53
C ASP A 13 -3.47 -3.91 -6.18
N TYR A 14 -4.77 -3.66 -6.20
CA TYR A 14 -5.52 -3.45 -4.98
C TYR A 14 -6.96 -3.93 -5.11
N ASN A 15 -7.58 -4.26 -3.97
CA ASN A 15 -8.98 -4.62 -3.85
C ASN A 15 -9.71 -3.57 -3.03
N ILE A 16 -10.95 -3.28 -3.45
CA ILE A 16 -11.85 -2.39 -2.71
C ILE A 16 -12.95 -3.23 -2.09
N THR A 17 -13.16 -3.03 -0.78
CA THR A 17 -14.33 -3.54 -0.07
C THR A 17 -15.23 -2.37 0.32
N ASP A 18 -16.28 -2.64 1.10
CA ASP A 18 -17.19 -1.58 1.58
C ASP A 18 -16.50 -0.60 2.55
N SER A 19 -15.39 -0.99 3.17
CA SER A 19 -14.79 -0.22 4.26
C SER A 19 -13.29 0.00 4.17
N VAL A 20 -12.56 -0.80 3.37
CA VAL A 20 -11.11 -0.70 3.29
C VAL A 20 -10.60 -0.93 1.88
N ILE A 21 -9.39 -0.43 1.63
CA ILE A 21 -8.61 -0.72 0.44
C ILE A 21 -7.55 -1.74 0.84
N TYR A 22 -7.52 -2.92 0.19
CA TYR A 22 -6.44 -3.87 0.37
C TYR A 22 -5.40 -3.66 -0.71
N LEU A 23 -4.22 -3.20 -0.33
CA LEU A 23 -3.11 -3.00 -1.27
C LEU A 23 -2.34 -4.31 -1.38
N ASN A 24 -2.54 -5.02 -2.50
CA ASN A 24 -1.91 -6.32 -2.72
C ASN A 24 -0.48 -6.20 -3.23
N HIS A 25 -0.21 -5.17 -4.02
CA HIS A 25 1.09 -5.00 -4.66
C HIS A 25 1.29 -3.55 -5.07
N ILE A 26 2.49 -3.03 -4.82
CA ILE A 26 2.95 -1.75 -5.36
C ILE A 26 4.40 -1.91 -5.77
N PHE A 27 4.73 -1.51 -7.00
CA PHE A 27 6.07 -1.60 -7.54
C PHE A 27 6.37 -0.36 -8.37
N ILE A 28 7.47 0.29 -8.04
CA ILE A 28 7.96 1.44 -8.80
C ILE A 28 9.17 0.98 -9.60
N TYR A 29 9.18 1.21 -10.92
CA TYR A 29 10.31 0.87 -11.74
C TYR A 29 11.56 1.63 -11.27
N TYR A 30 12.71 0.98 -11.36
CA TYR A 30 13.97 1.45 -10.77
C TYR A 30 14.29 2.92 -11.10
N GLU A 31 14.10 3.33 -12.35
CA GLU A 31 14.42 4.69 -12.81
C GLU A 31 13.61 5.77 -12.11
N TYR A 32 12.48 5.40 -11.53
CA TYR A 32 11.54 6.34 -10.89
C TYR A 32 11.56 6.24 -9.37
N ARG A 33 12.45 5.43 -8.80
CA ARG A 33 12.57 5.29 -7.34
C ARG A 33 13.27 6.50 -6.73
N GLY A 34 12.97 6.75 -5.44
CA GLY A 34 13.56 7.88 -4.72
C GLY A 34 12.99 9.24 -5.07
N LYS A 35 11.86 9.29 -5.78
CA LYS A 35 11.22 10.53 -6.26
C LYS A 35 9.86 10.79 -5.64
N GLY A 36 9.47 10.02 -4.63
CA GLY A 36 8.21 10.20 -3.92
C GLY A 36 6.97 9.65 -4.63
N PHE A 37 7.13 8.81 -5.64
CA PHE A 37 5.98 8.25 -6.37
C PHE A 37 5.11 7.37 -5.49
N SER A 38 5.71 6.53 -4.63
CA SER A 38 4.94 5.65 -3.74
C SER A 38 3.99 6.44 -2.85
N LYS A 39 4.47 7.52 -2.26
CA LYS A 39 3.65 8.37 -1.40
C LYS A 39 2.52 9.01 -2.18
N ARG A 40 2.80 9.53 -3.37
CA ARG A 40 1.78 10.17 -4.21
C ARG A 40 0.71 9.19 -4.65
N ILE A 41 1.10 7.98 -5.03
CA ILE A 41 0.17 6.93 -5.45
C ILE A 41 -0.76 6.57 -4.30
N ILE A 42 -0.21 6.36 -3.11
CA ILE A 42 -0.97 6.01 -1.91
C ILE A 42 -1.89 7.16 -1.49
N ASP A 43 -1.39 8.40 -1.50
CA ASP A 43 -2.20 9.57 -1.17
C ASP A 43 -3.39 9.70 -2.15
N ASN A 44 -3.14 9.53 -3.44
CA ASN A 44 -4.18 9.63 -4.47
C ASN A 44 -5.22 8.51 -4.34
N LEU A 45 -4.78 7.31 -4.03
CA LEU A 45 -5.67 6.19 -3.82
C LEU A 45 -6.62 6.44 -2.65
N GLN A 46 -6.09 6.95 -1.54
CA GLN A 46 -6.90 7.29 -0.37
C GLN A 46 -7.87 8.45 -0.63
N LYS A 47 -7.43 9.47 -1.36
CA LYS A 47 -8.30 10.60 -1.75
C LYS A 47 -9.45 10.15 -2.63
N LYS A 48 -9.19 9.20 -3.52
CA LYS A 48 -10.20 8.69 -4.44
C LYS A 48 -11.32 7.93 -3.72
N TYR A 49 -10.97 7.09 -2.76
CA TYR A 49 -11.93 6.19 -2.12
C TYR A 49 -12.31 6.58 -0.69
N LEU A 50 -11.56 7.46 -0.05
CA LEU A 50 -11.80 7.96 1.31
C LEU A 50 -11.89 6.81 2.34
N MET A 51 -11.05 5.81 2.18
CA MET A 51 -11.01 4.62 3.04
C MET A 51 -9.60 4.37 3.55
N PRO A 52 -9.46 3.68 4.71
CA PRO A 52 -8.14 3.23 5.13
C PRO A 52 -7.57 2.20 4.17
N ILE A 53 -6.23 2.11 4.14
CA ILE A 53 -5.50 1.14 3.34
C ILE A 53 -4.90 0.10 4.28
N ILE A 54 -5.09 -1.18 3.94
CA ILE A 54 -4.48 -2.30 4.66
C ILE A 54 -3.58 -3.04 3.68
N LEU A 55 -2.42 -3.47 4.16
CA LEU A 55 -1.51 -4.31 3.39
C LEU A 55 -0.82 -5.32 4.30
N GLU A 56 -0.20 -6.32 3.69
CA GLU A 56 0.68 -7.26 4.37
C GLU A 56 2.07 -7.16 3.74
N CYS A 57 3.11 -7.21 4.56
CA CYS A 57 4.48 -7.11 4.07
C CYS A 57 5.44 -7.95 4.92
N TRP A 58 6.62 -8.22 4.38
CA TRP A 58 7.71 -8.80 5.14
C TRP A 58 8.21 -7.80 6.18
N SER A 59 8.75 -8.31 7.29
CA SER A 59 9.30 -7.48 8.38
C SER A 59 10.33 -6.46 7.90
N THR A 60 11.10 -6.79 6.86
CA THR A 60 12.10 -5.89 6.29
C THR A 60 11.52 -4.65 5.63
N LEU A 61 10.22 -4.66 5.31
CA LEU A 61 9.54 -3.53 4.66
C LEU A 61 8.74 -2.66 5.62
N VAL A 62 8.68 -3.00 6.90
CA VAL A 62 7.94 -2.22 7.90
C VAL A 62 8.43 -0.78 7.95
N GLY A 63 9.73 -0.55 7.98
CA GLY A 63 10.30 0.80 7.99
C GLY A 63 9.93 1.62 6.76
N PHE A 64 9.91 0.98 5.59
CA PHE A 64 9.51 1.62 4.35
C PHE A 64 8.04 2.11 4.43
N TYR A 65 7.15 1.24 4.87
CA TYR A 65 5.73 1.60 4.97
C TYR A 65 5.43 2.56 6.12
N ASN A 66 6.21 2.51 7.23
CA ASN A 66 6.10 3.51 8.29
C ASN A 66 6.32 4.92 7.75
N LYS A 67 7.30 5.09 6.86
CA LYS A 67 7.58 6.40 6.23
C LYS A 67 6.44 6.89 5.35
N LEU A 68 5.61 5.97 4.87
CA LEU A 68 4.45 6.30 4.06
C LEU A 68 3.17 6.51 4.89
N GLY A 69 3.29 6.51 6.22
CA GLY A 69 2.17 6.76 7.10
C GLY A 69 1.42 5.52 7.58
N PHE A 70 1.96 4.33 7.30
CA PHE A 70 1.38 3.09 7.80
C PHE A 70 1.90 2.77 9.19
N TYR A 71 1.11 2.03 9.96
CA TYR A 71 1.50 1.48 11.26
C TYR A 71 1.12 0.01 11.35
N GLN A 72 1.84 -0.74 12.17
CA GLN A 72 1.53 -2.16 12.40
C GLN A 72 0.24 -2.30 13.19
N THR A 73 -0.61 -3.23 12.78
CA THR A 73 -1.82 -3.58 13.52
C THR A 73 -1.58 -4.70 14.52
N PHE A 74 -0.38 -5.32 14.47
CA PHE A 74 0.03 -6.49 15.27
C PHE A 74 -0.68 -7.78 14.87
N ASN A 75 -1.37 -7.81 13.76
CA ASN A 75 -1.83 -9.03 13.13
C ASN A 75 -0.72 -9.58 12.23
N ILE A 76 -0.38 -10.85 12.43
CA ILE A 76 0.65 -11.53 11.67
C ILE A 76 0.02 -12.77 11.04
N SER A 77 0.21 -12.95 9.73
CA SER A 77 -0.31 -14.12 9.03
C SER A 77 0.47 -15.37 9.41
N GLU A 78 -0.08 -16.56 9.07
CA GLU A 78 0.60 -17.83 9.29
C GLU A 78 1.96 -17.90 8.61
N ASP A 79 2.09 -17.22 7.45
CA ASP A 79 3.35 -17.17 6.70
C ASP A 79 4.32 -16.10 7.22
N GLY A 80 3.98 -15.40 8.29
CA GLY A 80 4.84 -14.38 8.88
C GLY A 80 4.74 -13.00 8.27
N TYR A 81 3.74 -12.75 7.42
CA TYR A 81 3.49 -11.40 6.89
C TYR A 81 2.93 -10.50 7.98
N ILE A 82 3.43 -9.28 8.04
CA ILE A 82 2.99 -8.27 9.00
C ILE A 82 1.93 -7.40 8.36
N GLU A 83 0.78 -7.28 9.03
CA GLU A 83 -0.29 -6.40 8.58
C GLU A 83 0.02 -4.97 8.98
N MET A 84 -0.16 -4.06 8.04
CA MET A 84 -0.01 -2.63 8.26
C MET A 84 -1.25 -1.89 7.76
N LYS A 85 -1.54 -0.77 8.41
CA LYS A 85 -2.71 0.04 8.10
C LYS A 85 -2.35 1.52 8.02
N ARG A 86 -2.96 2.21 7.07
CA ARG A 86 -2.93 3.67 7.00
C ARG A 86 -4.36 4.17 7.13
N THR A 87 -4.66 4.90 8.20
CA THR A 87 -6.01 5.40 8.44
C THR A 87 -6.43 6.40 7.38
N ALA A 88 -7.73 6.47 7.11
CA ALA A 88 -8.28 7.49 6.22
C ALA A 88 -8.07 8.88 6.85
N MET A 89 -7.83 9.85 6.00
CA MET A 89 -7.68 11.24 6.44
C MET A 89 -9.04 11.92 6.55
#